data_8e3f7fe57c92186afd49b37011281698
#
_entry.id   8e3f7fe57c92186afd49b37011281698
#
_cell.length_a   1.000
_cell.length_b   1.000
_cell.length_c   1.000
_cell.angle_alpha   90.00
_cell.angle_beta   90.00
_cell.angle_gamma   90.00
#
_symmetry.space_group_name_H-M   'P 1'
#
loop_
_entity.id
_entity.type
_entity.pdbx_description
1 polymer ?
#
loop_
_entity_poly.entity_id
_entity_poly.type
_entity_poly.pdbx_seq_one_letter_code
_entity_poly.pdbx_strand_id
1 'polypeptide(L)'
;GMPVNEDRTFSVEFLEPSVASVQAGEQMVEVYKAVSGTDFVAPSFVIPAGAVETTLSFTLKRTETVKDKFASIRFRILENDEFRPMAQDSTDIKAIVSAEYEVMFNDGDPVCPAWWDSSSGSTNLFGWNMNVGKFYVAKYRKFLELFHAMEESNPVIFEQMVAKYGFNLDNPGI
;
A
#
# COMPACT_ATOMS: atom_id res chain seq x y z
N GLY A 1 4.65 3.11 25.57
CA GLY A 1 3.79 3.62 26.64
C GLY A 1 3.30 2.51 27.55
N MET A 2 2.80 2.83 28.72
CA MET A 2 2.14 1.83 29.58
C MET A 2 0.67 1.68 29.19
N PRO A 3 0.08 0.48 29.26
CA PRO A 3 -1.34 0.30 29.03
C PRO A 3 -2.15 1.06 30.10
N VAL A 4 -3.26 1.67 29.71
CA VAL A 4 -4.22 2.33 30.60
C VAL A 4 -5.59 1.65 30.48
N ASN A 5 -6.42 1.80 31.52
CA ASN A 5 -7.70 1.07 31.63
C ASN A 5 -8.88 1.75 30.90
N GLU A 6 -8.60 2.68 30.02
CA GLU A 6 -9.60 3.39 29.21
C GLU A 6 -9.13 3.58 27.77
N ASP A 7 -10.08 3.76 26.88
CA ASP A 7 -9.81 4.04 25.46
C ASP A 7 -9.18 5.42 25.32
N ARG A 8 -8.14 5.52 24.50
CA ARG A 8 -7.46 6.78 24.20
C ARG A 8 -7.72 7.16 22.76
N THR A 9 -8.34 8.31 22.57
CA THR A 9 -8.68 8.83 21.24
C THR A 9 -7.64 9.82 20.77
N PHE A 10 -7.25 9.72 19.50
CA PHE A 10 -6.39 10.71 18.85
C PHE A 10 -7.05 11.28 17.59
N SER A 11 -6.64 12.47 17.22
CA SER A 11 -7.13 13.16 16.03
C SER A 11 -6.08 13.14 14.93
N VAL A 12 -6.56 13.19 13.69
CA VAL A 12 -5.70 13.31 12.50
C VAL A 12 -6.15 14.47 11.62
N GLU A 13 -5.20 15.06 10.93
CA GLU A 13 -5.45 16.01 9.84
C GLU A 13 -5.08 15.36 8.51
N PHE A 14 -6.01 15.36 7.55
CA PHE A 14 -5.73 14.90 6.20
C PHE A 14 -5.07 15.99 5.37
N LEU A 15 -3.88 15.69 4.85
CA LEU A 15 -3.00 16.61 4.15
C LEU A 15 -3.13 16.46 2.63
N GLU A 16 -2.57 17.44 1.89
CA GLU A 16 -2.35 17.30 0.45
C GLU A 16 -1.30 16.23 0.15
N PRO A 17 -1.37 15.56 -1.01
CA PRO A 17 -0.35 14.58 -1.42
C PRO A 17 1.06 15.17 -1.35
N SER A 18 2.04 14.33 -1.05
CA SER A 18 3.46 14.74 -1.04
C SER A 18 4.00 15.01 -2.44
N VAL A 19 3.37 14.44 -3.46
CA VAL A 19 3.70 14.62 -4.88
C VAL A 19 2.44 14.86 -5.71
N ALA A 20 2.55 15.64 -6.77
CA ALA A 20 1.42 15.90 -7.67
C ALA A 20 1.21 14.82 -8.73
N SER A 21 2.22 13.99 -8.99
CA SER A 21 2.17 12.89 -9.94
C SER A 21 3.22 11.83 -9.61
N VAL A 22 2.98 10.61 -10.06
CA VAL A 22 3.90 9.48 -9.97
C VAL A 22 4.11 8.86 -11.33
N GLN A 23 5.27 8.25 -11.53
CA GLN A 23 5.52 7.50 -12.75
C GLN A 23 4.86 6.12 -12.64
N ALA A 24 3.99 5.80 -13.59
CA ALA A 24 3.36 4.49 -13.74
C ALA A 24 3.67 3.96 -15.14
N GLY A 25 4.64 3.05 -15.22
CA GLY A 25 5.21 2.64 -16.49
C GLY A 25 5.89 3.81 -17.22
N GLU A 26 5.49 4.08 -18.46
CA GLU A 26 6.01 5.19 -19.27
C GLU A 26 5.22 6.51 -19.09
N GLN A 27 4.17 6.52 -18.29
CA GLN A 27 3.29 7.66 -18.14
C GLN A 27 3.43 8.29 -16.74
N MET A 28 3.28 9.62 -16.71
CA MET A 28 3.08 10.36 -15.46
C MET A 28 1.59 10.39 -15.16
N VAL A 29 1.20 9.86 -14.00
CA VAL A 29 -0.19 9.80 -13.54
C VAL A 29 -0.37 10.78 -12.39
N GLU A 30 -1.42 11.58 -12.47
CA GLU A 30 -1.77 12.56 -11.44
C GLU A 30 -2.10 11.88 -10.10
N VAL A 31 -1.64 12.49 -9.01
CA VAL A 31 -2.00 12.12 -7.64
C VAL A 31 -2.94 13.18 -7.09
N TYR A 32 -4.08 12.76 -6.56
CA TYR A 32 -5.04 13.66 -5.94
C TYR A 32 -5.28 13.29 -4.48
N LYS A 33 -5.73 14.26 -3.70
CA LYS A 33 -6.11 14.04 -2.29
C LYS A 33 -7.37 13.21 -2.22
N ALA A 34 -7.28 12.02 -1.62
CA ALA A 34 -8.44 11.17 -1.40
C ALA A 34 -9.42 11.82 -0.40
N VAL A 35 -10.71 11.68 -0.68
CA VAL A 35 -11.79 12.26 0.12
C VAL A 35 -12.44 11.19 0.97
N SER A 36 -12.42 11.37 2.29
CA SER A 36 -13.11 10.48 3.23
C SER A 36 -14.60 10.45 2.95
N GLY A 37 -15.18 9.24 2.97
CA GLY A 37 -16.55 8.99 2.59
C GLY A 37 -16.78 8.77 1.09
N THR A 38 -15.94 9.32 0.23
CA THR A 38 -15.99 9.13 -1.23
C THR A 38 -15.00 8.07 -1.68
N ASP A 39 -13.71 8.27 -1.47
CA ASP A 39 -12.65 7.39 -1.97
C ASP A 39 -12.25 6.32 -0.94
N PHE A 40 -12.47 6.59 0.34
CA PHE A 40 -12.19 5.64 1.41
C PHE A 40 -13.11 5.85 2.62
N VAL A 41 -13.11 4.85 3.51
CA VAL A 41 -13.69 4.97 4.85
C VAL A 41 -12.54 4.99 5.84
N ALA A 42 -12.46 6.06 6.64
CA ALA A 42 -11.46 6.16 7.69
C ALA A 42 -11.81 5.23 8.87
N PRO A 43 -10.81 4.64 9.53
CA PRO A 43 -11.01 3.88 10.77
C PRO A 43 -11.33 4.80 11.94
N SER A 44 -11.72 4.20 13.06
CA SER A 44 -11.71 4.90 14.35
C SER A 44 -10.27 5.10 14.80
N PHE A 45 -9.94 6.31 15.23
CA PHE A 45 -8.59 6.67 15.71
C PHE A 45 -8.53 6.51 17.23
N VAL A 46 -8.50 5.24 17.67
CA VAL A 46 -8.56 4.86 19.09
C VAL A 46 -7.52 3.79 19.39
N ILE A 47 -6.82 3.93 20.51
CA ILE A 47 -6.07 2.83 21.14
C ILE A 47 -6.96 2.28 22.25
N PRO A 48 -7.41 1.02 22.15
CA PRO A 48 -8.32 0.42 23.12
C PRO A 48 -7.73 0.35 24.54
N ALA A 49 -8.60 0.31 25.53
CA ALA A 49 -8.23 0.08 26.93
C ALA A 49 -7.34 -1.19 27.07
N GLY A 50 -6.26 -1.07 27.81
CA GLY A 50 -5.28 -2.15 28.01
C GLY A 50 -4.29 -2.35 26.86
N ALA A 51 -4.48 -1.71 25.70
CA ALA A 51 -3.56 -1.79 24.58
C ALA A 51 -2.51 -0.68 24.61
N VAL A 52 -1.35 -0.91 23.98
CA VAL A 52 -0.28 0.09 23.79
C VAL A 52 -0.15 0.53 22.32
N GLU A 53 -0.85 -0.17 21.42
CA GLU A 53 -0.86 0.07 19.98
C GLU A 53 -2.24 -0.19 19.38
N THR A 54 -2.46 0.29 18.17
CA THR A 54 -3.66 0.00 17.39
C THR A 54 -3.29 -0.07 15.91
N THR A 55 -4.06 -0.87 15.18
CA THR A 55 -3.95 -0.97 13.72
C THR A 55 -5.03 -0.12 13.07
N LEU A 56 -4.63 0.78 12.18
CA LEU A 56 -5.55 1.61 11.40
C LEU A 56 -5.85 0.95 10.05
N SER A 57 -7.08 0.48 9.87
CA SER A 57 -7.52 -0.15 8.63
C SER A 57 -8.41 0.80 7.83
N PHE A 58 -7.90 1.32 6.72
CA PHE A 58 -8.65 2.14 5.77
C PHE A 58 -9.36 1.25 4.75
N THR A 59 -10.67 1.40 4.60
CA THR A 59 -11.41 0.71 3.54
C THR A 59 -11.41 1.56 2.28
N LEU A 60 -10.72 1.12 1.22
CA LEU A 60 -10.65 1.83 -0.05
C LEU A 60 -11.91 1.58 -0.88
N LYS A 61 -12.39 2.59 -1.58
CA LYS A 61 -13.55 2.51 -2.45
C LYS A 61 -13.14 2.61 -3.91
N ARG A 62 -13.79 1.82 -4.74
CA ARG A 62 -13.65 1.91 -6.20
C ARG A 62 -14.49 3.08 -6.70
N THR A 63 -13.84 4.09 -7.27
CA THR A 63 -14.49 5.24 -7.93
C THR A 63 -13.98 5.38 -9.35
N GLU A 64 -14.67 6.10 -10.19
CA GLU A 64 -14.20 6.34 -11.57
C GLU A 64 -12.85 7.10 -11.57
N THR A 65 -12.65 8.00 -10.59
CA THR A 65 -11.42 8.79 -10.49
C THR A 65 -10.19 7.95 -10.18
N VAL A 66 -10.29 6.93 -9.30
CA VAL A 66 -9.16 6.06 -8.96
C VAL A 66 -8.80 5.08 -10.07
N LYS A 67 -9.57 4.99 -11.13
CA LYS A 67 -9.19 4.20 -12.33
C LYS A 67 -8.09 4.89 -13.14
N ASP A 68 -8.15 6.22 -13.21
CA ASP A 68 -7.27 7.01 -14.07
C ASP A 68 -6.18 7.78 -13.31
N LYS A 69 -6.32 7.91 -11.98
CA LYS A 69 -5.44 8.68 -11.12
C LYS A 69 -5.08 7.90 -9.86
N PHE A 70 -3.99 8.31 -9.21
CA PHE A 70 -3.69 7.84 -7.87
C PHE A 70 -4.41 8.70 -6.83
N ALA A 71 -5.10 8.06 -5.90
CA ALA A 71 -5.63 8.69 -4.71
C ALA A 71 -4.60 8.60 -3.58
N SER A 72 -4.34 9.71 -2.88
CA SER A 72 -3.45 9.75 -1.73
C SER A 72 -4.25 9.99 -0.46
N ILE A 73 -4.10 9.08 0.50
CA ILE A 73 -4.50 9.27 1.89
C ILE A 73 -3.25 9.65 2.66
N ARG A 74 -3.01 10.95 2.80
CA ARG A 74 -1.93 11.48 3.63
C ARG A 74 -2.51 12.11 4.87
N PHE A 75 -2.02 11.73 6.04
CA PHE A 75 -2.51 12.27 7.29
C PHE A 75 -1.38 12.48 8.29
N ARG A 76 -1.62 13.39 9.21
CA ARG A 76 -0.77 13.70 10.34
C ARG A 76 -1.55 13.49 11.64
N ILE A 77 -0.92 12.85 12.63
CA ILE A 77 -1.48 12.72 13.97
C ILE A 77 -1.31 14.07 14.67
N LEU A 78 -2.39 14.58 15.24
CA LEU A 78 -2.40 15.83 15.99
C LEU A 78 -2.09 15.57 17.46
N GLU A 79 -1.35 16.50 18.06
CA GLU A 79 -1.11 16.51 19.50
C GLU A 79 -2.42 16.79 20.25
N ASN A 80 -2.62 16.07 21.34
CA ASN A 80 -3.70 16.32 22.31
C ASN A 80 -3.19 16.00 23.73
N ASP A 81 -4.07 16.07 24.72
CA ASP A 81 -3.70 15.86 26.13
C ASP A 81 -3.20 14.43 26.41
N GLU A 82 -3.62 13.45 25.59
CA GLU A 82 -3.25 12.02 25.73
C GLU A 82 -2.08 11.61 24.84
N PHE A 83 -1.88 12.30 23.72
CA PHE A 83 -0.88 11.99 22.72
C PHE A 83 -0.02 13.17 22.36
N ARG A 84 1.27 12.98 22.58
CA ARG A 84 2.29 13.90 22.06
C ARG A 84 3.14 13.15 21.05
N PRO A 85 3.18 13.59 19.77
CA PRO A 85 4.09 13.02 18.80
C PRO A 85 5.51 13.12 19.36
N MET A 86 6.17 11.98 19.54
CA MET A 86 7.55 11.97 20.01
C MET A 86 8.45 12.48 18.88
N ALA A 87 9.03 13.66 19.07
CA ALA A 87 10.29 13.98 18.41
C ALA A 87 11.32 12.99 18.94
N GLN A 88 11.85 12.12 18.09
CA GLN A 88 12.98 11.31 18.47
C GLN A 88 14.14 12.29 18.69
N ASP A 89 14.61 12.36 19.92
CA ASP A 89 15.75 13.19 20.34
C ASP A 89 17.03 12.53 19.74
N SER A 90 17.20 12.71 18.46
CA SER A 90 18.43 12.44 17.76
C SER A 90 19.23 13.73 17.78
N THR A 91 20.47 13.66 18.18
CA THR A 91 21.45 14.77 18.08
C THR A 91 21.60 15.31 16.64
N ASP A 92 21.01 14.62 15.66
CA ASP A 92 20.71 15.11 14.32
C ASP A 92 19.29 15.69 14.30
N ILE A 93 19.22 16.99 14.48
CA ILE A 93 18.02 17.86 14.48
C ILE A 93 17.15 17.73 13.18
N LYS A 94 17.48 16.87 12.27
CA LYS A 94 16.76 16.67 11.01
C LYS A 94 15.81 15.49 10.95
N ALA A 95 15.81 14.63 11.94
CA ALA A 95 14.83 13.56 12.05
C ALA A 95 13.75 13.90 13.07
N ILE A 96 12.99 14.98 12.84
CA ILE A 96 11.63 15.02 13.33
C ILE A 96 10.96 13.84 12.64
N VAL A 97 10.72 12.77 13.38
CA VAL A 97 9.82 11.71 12.90
C VAL A 97 8.48 12.40 12.75
N SER A 98 8.22 12.87 11.55
CA SER A 98 6.94 13.41 11.17
C SER A 98 5.93 12.33 11.48
N ALA A 99 4.96 12.61 12.35
CA ALA A 99 3.83 11.75 12.59
C ALA A 99 2.88 11.76 11.36
N GLU A 100 3.45 11.84 10.19
CA GLU A 100 2.79 11.87 8.89
C GLU A 100 2.94 10.53 8.20
N TYR A 101 1.83 10.06 7.67
CA TYR A 101 1.73 8.81 6.94
C TYR A 101 1.04 9.07 5.61
N GLU A 102 1.49 8.42 4.56
CA GLU A 102 0.88 8.53 3.24
C GLU A 102 0.72 7.15 2.60
N VAL A 103 -0.47 6.89 2.08
CA VAL A 103 -0.78 5.72 1.27
C VAL A 103 -1.35 6.19 -0.05
N MET A 104 -0.74 5.78 -1.14
CA MET A 104 -1.25 6.03 -2.48
C MET A 104 -1.84 4.75 -3.07
N PHE A 105 -2.99 4.87 -3.73
CA PHE A 105 -3.65 3.73 -4.37
C PHE A 105 -4.37 4.16 -5.65
N ASN A 106 -4.52 3.24 -6.57
CA ASN A 106 -5.38 3.37 -7.74
C ASN A 106 -6.09 2.03 -8.03
N ASP A 107 -7.11 2.09 -8.90
CA ASP A 107 -7.82 0.92 -9.43
C ASP A 107 -7.66 0.83 -10.95
N GLY A 108 -6.59 1.42 -11.47
CA GLY A 108 -6.24 1.34 -12.88
C GLY A 108 -5.94 -0.10 -13.31
N ASP A 109 -6.04 -0.32 -14.60
CA ASP A 109 -5.65 -1.60 -15.15
C ASP A 109 -4.14 -1.81 -14.98
N PRO A 110 -3.70 -2.94 -14.44
CA PRO A 110 -2.30 -3.20 -14.27
C PRO A 110 -1.58 -3.20 -15.61
N VAL A 111 -0.45 -2.51 -15.65
CA VAL A 111 0.44 -2.52 -16.82
C VAL A 111 1.05 -3.91 -16.97
N CYS A 112 1.25 -4.36 -18.21
CA CYS A 112 1.94 -5.61 -18.47
C CYS A 112 3.35 -5.57 -17.85
N PRO A 113 3.65 -6.42 -16.87
CA PRO A 113 4.97 -6.41 -16.25
C PRO A 113 6.05 -6.85 -17.24
N ALA A 114 7.28 -6.32 -17.07
CA ALA A 114 8.39 -6.58 -17.98
C ALA A 114 8.75 -8.07 -18.11
N TRP A 115 8.49 -8.86 -17.05
CA TRP A 115 8.73 -10.31 -17.08
C TRP A 115 7.67 -11.10 -17.89
N TRP A 116 6.55 -10.43 -18.27
CA TRP A 116 5.54 -11.04 -19.13
C TRP A 116 5.73 -10.54 -20.56
N ASP A 117 6.35 -11.34 -21.39
CA ASP A 117 6.46 -11.01 -22.80
C ASP A 117 5.10 -11.12 -23.48
N SER A 118 4.44 -9.97 -23.64
CA SER A 118 3.13 -9.91 -24.28
C SER A 118 3.15 -10.25 -25.77
N SER A 119 4.33 -10.19 -26.41
CA SER A 119 4.49 -10.45 -27.85
C SER A 119 4.59 -11.96 -28.15
N SER A 120 5.32 -12.70 -27.33
CA SER A 120 5.48 -14.15 -27.48
C SER A 120 4.48 -14.97 -26.66
N GLY A 121 3.82 -14.35 -25.70
CA GLY A 121 2.99 -15.03 -24.72
C GLY A 121 3.79 -15.90 -23.74
N SER A 122 5.09 -15.68 -23.67
CA SER A 122 6.02 -16.39 -22.82
C SER A 122 6.28 -15.59 -21.55
N THR A 123 6.54 -16.26 -20.44
CA THR A 123 7.04 -15.67 -19.22
C THR A 123 8.13 -16.51 -18.62
N ASN A 124 9.16 -15.86 -18.10
CA ASN A 124 10.20 -16.53 -17.32
C ASN A 124 9.94 -16.28 -15.84
N LEU A 125 9.00 -17.04 -15.29
CA LEU A 125 8.69 -17.00 -13.88
C LEU A 125 9.41 -18.15 -13.15
N PHE A 126 10.05 -17.82 -12.05
CA PHE A 126 10.75 -18.79 -11.22
C PHE A 126 11.78 -19.64 -11.96
N GLY A 127 12.43 -19.06 -12.99
CA GLY A 127 13.36 -19.78 -13.83
C GLY A 127 12.72 -20.79 -14.79
N TRP A 128 11.41 -20.80 -14.90
CA TRP A 128 10.66 -21.63 -15.82
C TRP A 128 10.12 -20.80 -16.98
N ASN A 129 10.45 -21.21 -18.19
CA ASN A 129 9.84 -20.67 -19.39
C ASN A 129 8.41 -21.20 -19.51
N MET A 130 7.43 -20.40 -19.13
CA MET A 130 6.03 -20.78 -19.21
C MET A 130 5.33 -20.01 -20.33
N ASN A 131 4.59 -20.73 -21.16
CA ASN A 131 3.70 -20.10 -22.11
C ASN A 131 2.35 -19.80 -21.44
N VAL A 132 2.21 -18.60 -20.95
CA VAL A 132 0.95 -18.11 -20.32
C VAL A 132 0.03 -17.40 -21.31
N GLY A 133 0.46 -17.27 -22.56
CA GLY A 133 -0.25 -16.56 -23.61
C GLY A 133 -0.24 -15.05 -23.43
N LYS A 134 -0.95 -14.34 -24.32
CA LYS A 134 -1.02 -12.88 -24.27
C LYS A 134 -1.42 -12.36 -22.90
N PHE A 135 -0.84 -11.22 -22.54
CA PHE A 135 -1.23 -10.48 -21.36
C PHE A 135 -2.68 -10.00 -21.50
N TYR A 136 -3.47 -10.27 -20.47
CA TYR A 136 -4.80 -9.71 -20.25
C TYR A 136 -4.92 -9.38 -18.78
N VAL A 137 -5.46 -8.23 -18.46
CA VAL A 137 -5.65 -7.74 -17.08
C VAL A 137 -6.36 -8.77 -16.20
N ALA A 138 -7.45 -9.38 -16.68
CA ALA A 138 -8.18 -10.40 -15.92
C ALA A 138 -7.31 -11.65 -15.61
N LYS A 139 -6.44 -12.04 -16.53
CA LYS A 139 -5.50 -13.16 -16.33
C LYS A 139 -4.44 -12.80 -15.30
N TYR A 140 -3.90 -11.58 -15.40
CA TYR A 140 -2.91 -11.09 -14.45
C TYR A 140 -3.49 -10.97 -13.04
N ARG A 141 -4.70 -10.41 -12.89
CA ARG A 141 -5.40 -10.35 -11.60
C ARG A 141 -5.62 -11.73 -10.99
N LYS A 142 -6.02 -12.71 -11.83
CA LYS A 142 -6.16 -14.11 -11.37
C LYS A 142 -4.83 -14.73 -10.96
N PHE A 143 -3.78 -14.36 -11.64
CA PHE A 143 -2.43 -14.79 -11.30
C PHE A 143 -2.00 -14.26 -9.93
N LEU A 144 -2.16 -12.95 -9.67
CA LEU A 144 -1.89 -12.35 -8.37
C LEU A 144 -2.73 -12.98 -7.25
N GLU A 145 -4.02 -13.20 -7.48
CA GLU A 145 -4.91 -13.89 -6.53
C GLU A 145 -4.37 -15.28 -6.14
N LEU A 146 -3.91 -16.06 -7.12
CA LEU A 146 -3.33 -17.37 -6.86
C LEU A 146 -2.01 -17.31 -6.07
N PHE A 147 -1.19 -16.28 -6.32
CA PHE A 147 0.04 -16.05 -5.55
C PHE A 147 -0.26 -15.67 -4.10
N HIS A 148 -1.20 -14.76 -3.86
CA HIS A 148 -1.63 -14.44 -2.50
C HIS A 148 -2.22 -15.65 -1.78
N ALA A 149 -3.04 -16.43 -2.45
CA ALA A 149 -3.58 -17.67 -1.88
C ALA A 149 -2.47 -18.69 -1.53
N MET A 150 -1.40 -18.73 -2.33
CA MET A 150 -0.24 -19.57 -2.03
C MET A 150 0.58 -19.04 -0.86
N GLU A 151 0.77 -17.72 -0.76
CA GLU A 151 1.42 -17.07 0.37
C GLU A 151 0.69 -17.39 1.69
N GLU A 152 -0.63 -17.30 1.70
CA GLU A 152 -1.45 -17.63 2.87
C GLU A 152 -1.43 -19.12 3.23
N SER A 153 -1.53 -20.00 2.23
CA SER A 153 -1.64 -21.45 2.45
C SER A 153 -0.30 -22.15 2.69
N ASN A 154 0.78 -21.64 2.12
CA ASN A 154 2.12 -22.24 2.19
C ASN A 154 3.23 -21.16 2.30
N PRO A 155 3.25 -20.35 3.37
CA PRO A 155 4.15 -19.21 3.49
C PRO A 155 5.64 -19.60 3.38
N VAL A 156 6.04 -20.73 3.94
CA VAL A 156 7.45 -21.18 3.89
C VAL A 156 7.89 -21.49 2.45
N ILE A 157 7.05 -22.16 1.68
CA ILE A 157 7.34 -22.47 0.25
C ILE A 157 7.35 -21.17 -0.55
N PHE A 158 6.40 -20.27 -0.28
CA PHE A 158 6.31 -18.98 -0.94
C PHE A 158 7.58 -18.14 -0.70
N GLU A 159 8.03 -18.00 0.56
CA GLU A 159 9.27 -17.30 0.91
C GLU A 159 10.50 -17.89 0.23
N GLN A 160 10.59 -19.23 0.15
CA GLN A 160 11.69 -19.90 -0.57
C GLN A 160 11.65 -19.60 -2.07
N MET A 161 10.48 -19.53 -2.68
CA MET A 161 10.31 -19.18 -4.09
C MET A 161 10.71 -17.71 -4.33
N VAL A 162 10.24 -16.80 -3.49
CA VAL A 162 10.59 -15.37 -3.55
C VAL A 162 12.11 -15.18 -3.41
N ALA A 163 12.73 -15.81 -2.41
CA ALA A 163 14.17 -15.72 -2.18
C ALA A 163 14.99 -16.29 -3.33
N LYS A 164 14.53 -17.39 -3.93
CA LYS A 164 15.25 -18.07 -5.02
C LYS A 164 15.15 -17.36 -6.36
N TYR A 165 13.99 -16.76 -6.65
CA TYR A 165 13.66 -16.23 -7.98
C TYR A 165 13.46 -14.70 -8.02
N GLY A 166 13.56 -14.03 -6.89
CA GLY A 166 13.46 -12.56 -6.80
C GLY A 166 12.08 -11.99 -7.08
N PHE A 167 11.03 -12.81 -6.92
CA PHE A 167 9.66 -12.37 -7.19
C PHE A 167 9.16 -11.48 -6.06
N ASN A 168 8.56 -10.33 -6.39
CA ASN A 168 7.95 -9.41 -5.44
C ASN A 168 6.49 -9.18 -5.82
N LEU A 169 5.56 -9.51 -4.93
CA LEU A 169 4.12 -9.30 -5.15
C LEU A 169 3.75 -7.81 -5.17
N ASP A 170 4.45 -6.98 -4.39
CA ASP A 170 4.21 -5.54 -4.32
C ASP A 170 4.73 -4.81 -5.56
N ASN A 171 5.74 -5.40 -6.22
CA ASN A 171 6.29 -4.92 -7.48
C ASN A 171 6.68 -6.10 -8.37
N PRO A 172 5.72 -6.79 -8.97
CA PRO A 172 5.96 -7.99 -9.78
C PRO A 172 6.71 -7.73 -11.10
N GLY A 173 7.19 -6.53 -11.32
CA GLY A 173 7.90 -6.12 -12.54
C GLY A 173 9.42 -6.05 -12.41
N ILE A 174 10.02 -6.50 -11.30
CA ILE A 174 11.48 -6.54 -11.12
C ILE A 174 11.95 -7.98 -11.11
#